data_ed155b430dcc83daaa33184572d4b1fd
#
_entry.id   ed155b430dcc83daaa33184572d4b1fd
#
_cell.length_a   1.000
_cell.length_b   1.000
_cell.length_c   1.000
_cell.angle_alpha   90.00
_cell.angle_beta   90.00
_cell.angle_gamma   90.00
#
_symmetry.space_group_name_H-M   'P 1'
#
loop_
_entity.id
_entity.type
_entity.pdbx_description
1 polymer ?
#
loop_
_entity_poly.entity_id
_entity_poly.type
_entity_poly.pdbx_seq_one_letter_code
_entity_poly.pdbx_strand_id
1 'polypeptide(L)'
;FDMTVLEYLKFAADLKKIPKDKKNEMIQEVMDTVKITDMKNRLIKNLSKGYRQRVGLAQAILGYPDVIILDEPTVGLDPKQIIEIRDLIKNLKKKHTVILSSHILSEVSAVCDYVLIISHGRLVASDTPDNLSKLAAGSNNLSLIVKGEKESIRQLLSEIPGVKTITVNSAENEKGWRVKLSTEESTDIREEVFYKMAENHYPILEMQSEKVSLEEIFLELTDGGNDKKDDSSQKKENKTENHEEVGGEQ
;
A
#
# COMPACT_ATOMS: atom_id res chain seq x y z
N PHE A 1 8.44 -15.49 27.21
CA PHE A 1 7.01 -15.86 27.20
C PHE A 1 6.50 -16.34 28.57
N ASP A 2 7.40 -16.73 29.49
CA ASP A 2 7.06 -17.19 30.85
C ASP A 2 6.97 -16.04 31.87
N MET A 3 7.12 -14.80 31.44
CA MET A 3 6.85 -13.62 32.24
C MET A 3 5.39 -13.19 32.13
N THR A 4 4.86 -12.55 33.16
CA THR A 4 3.64 -11.75 33.06
C THR A 4 3.89 -10.48 32.25
N VAL A 5 2.83 -9.85 31.76
CA VAL A 5 2.92 -8.56 31.03
C VAL A 5 3.67 -7.51 31.88
N LEU A 6 3.31 -7.41 33.16
CA LEU A 6 3.92 -6.43 34.07
C LEU A 6 5.41 -6.70 34.30
N GLU A 7 5.80 -7.97 34.52
CA GLU A 7 7.22 -8.36 34.71
C GLU A 7 8.02 -8.05 33.44
N TYR A 8 7.49 -8.36 32.27
CA TYR A 8 8.13 -8.07 31.00
C TYR A 8 8.34 -6.57 30.78
N LEU A 9 7.31 -5.74 31.04
CA LEU A 9 7.43 -4.29 30.88
C LEU A 9 8.40 -3.68 31.91
N LYS A 10 8.46 -4.22 33.15
CA LYS A 10 9.47 -3.83 34.14
C LYS A 10 10.89 -4.15 33.67
N PHE A 11 11.07 -5.35 33.13
CA PHE A 11 12.35 -5.78 32.55
C PHE A 11 12.75 -4.88 31.36
N ALA A 12 11.83 -4.61 30.45
CA ALA A 12 12.08 -3.70 29.33
C ALA A 12 12.43 -2.28 29.78
N ALA A 13 11.76 -1.79 30.83
CA ALA A 13 12.06 -0.48 31.42
C ALA A 13 13.48 -0.42 32.03
N ASP A 14 13.92 -1.51 32.65
CA ASP A 14 15.29 -1.60 33.21
C ASP A 14 16.35 -1.61 32.09
N LEU A 15 16.09 -2.35 30.98
CA LEU A 15 16.97 -2.35 29.80
C LEU A 15 17.08 -0.95 29.16
N LYS A 16 15.96 -0.21 29.11
CA LYS A 16 15.91 1.16 28.63
C LYS A 16 16.44 2.19 29.63
N LYS A 17 16.91 1.76 30.81
CA LYS A 17 17.46 2.60 31.87
C LYS A 17 16.50 3.69 32.37
N ILE A 18 15.19 3.38 32.38
CA ILE A 18 14.19 4.31 32.91
C ILE A 18 14.40 4.50 34.42
N PRO A 19 14.41 5.75 34.92
CA PRO A 19 14.57 6.06 36.33
C PRO A 19 13.51 5.34 37.19
N LYS A 20 13.95 4.82 38.37
CA LYS A 20 13.09 4.00 39.25
C LYS A 20 11.85 4.73 39.76
N ASP A 21 11.99 6.02 40.00
CA ASP A 21 10.91 6.92 40.42
C ASP A 21 9.79 7.09 39.38
N LYS A 22 10.13 7.06 38.10
CA LYS A 22 9.19 7.22 36.98
C LYS A 22 8.69 5.91 36.38
N LYS A 23 9.39 4.80 36.69
CA LYS A 23 9.17 3.52 36.00
C LYS A 23 7.74 2.99 36.15
N ASN A 24 7.18 2.99 37.35
CA ASN A 24 5.85 2.40 37.59
C ASN A 24 4.74 3.23 36.97
N GLU A 25 4.81 4.55 37.05
CA GLU A 25 3.87 5.48 36.42
C GLU A 25 3.88 5.31 34.90
N MET A 26 5.06 5.35 34.29
CA MET A 26 5.23 5.19 32.83
C MET A 26 4.72 3.82 32.33
N ILE A 27 4.99 2.72 33.08
CA ILE A 27 4.46 1.40 32.71
C ILE A 27 2.94 1.41 32.74
N GLN A 28 2.33 2.04 33.76
CA GLN A 28 0.88 2.13 33.84
C GLN A 28 0.29 2.94 32.67
N GLU A 29 0.83 4.12 32.38
CA GLU A 29 0.39 4.95 31.25
C GLU A 29 0.51 4.24 29.91
N VAL A 30 1.61 3.50 29.70
CA VAL A 30 1.82 2.74 28.47
C VAL A 30 0.81 1.59 28.37
N MET A 31 0.55 0.84 29.46
CA MET A 31 -0.46 -0.22 29.46
C MET A 31 -1.86 0.33 29.14
N ASP A 32 -2.20 1.49 29.69
CA ASP A 32 -3.48 2.15 29.43
C ASP A 32 -3.59 2.61 27.97
N THR A 33 -2.50 3.18 27.44
CA THR A 33 -2.42 3.64 26.03
C THR A 33 -2.68 2.51 25.05
N VAL A 34 -2.08 1.33 25.27
CA VAL A 34 -2.28 0.16 24.39
C VAL A 34 -3.43 -0.75 24.83
N LYS A 35 -4.16 -0.40 25.90
CA LYS A 35 -5.35 -1.11 26.41
C LYS A 35 -5.05 -2.57 26.80
N ILE A 36 -4.05 -2.77 27.68
CA ILE A 36 -3.68 -4.10 28.21
C ILE A 36 -3.61 -4.15 29.74
N THR A 37 -4.11 -3.13 30.42
CA THR A 37 -4.05 -3.02 31.90
C THR A 37 -4.73 -4.19 32.60
N ASP A 38 -5.82 -4.69 32.05
CA ASP A 38 -6.56 -5.86 32.51
C ASP A 38 -5.76 -7.18 32.39
N MET A 39 -4.77 -7.20 31.50
CA MET A 39 -3.92 -8.38 31.24
C MET A 39 -2.58 -8.35 32.01
N LYS A 40 -2.31 -7.33 32.85
CA LYS A 40 -1.00 -7.09 33.49
C LYS A 40 -0.40 -8.29 34.23
N ASN A 41 -1.25 -9.11 34.84
CA ASN A 41 -0.84 -10.28 35.64
C ASN A 41 -0.90 -11.60 34.85
N ARG A 42 -1.30 -11.58 33.56
CA ARG A 42 -1.32 -12.78 32.71
C ARG A 42 0.05 -13.06 32.11
N LEU A 43 0.39 -14.35 32.01
CA LEU A 43 1.58 -14.79 31.28
C LEU A 43 1.44 -14.46 29.79
N ILE A 44 2.50 -13.95 29.17
CA ILE A 44 2.51 -13.55 27.76
C ILE A 44 2.17 -14.73 26.84
N LYS A 45 2.62 -15.95 27.18
CA LYS A 45 2.29 -17.16 26.41
C LYS A 45 0.80 -17.47 26.36
N ASN A 46 0.02 -17.03 27.34
CA ASN A 46 -1.43 -17.28 27.45
C ASN A 46 -2.26 -16.15 26.83
N LEU A 47 -1.64 -15.16 26.20
CA LEU A 47 -2.33 -14.07 25.51
C LEU A 47 -2.68 -14.45 24.08
N SER A 48 -3.79 -13.90 23.57
CA SER A 48 -4.08 -13.94 22.13
C SER A 48 -2.99 -13.20 21.33
N LYS A 49 -2.94 -13.46 20.02
CA LYS A 49 -1.98 -12.77 19.14
C LYS A 49 -2.11 -11.25 19.24
N GLY A 50 -3.33 -10.72 19.23
CA GLY A 50 -3.59 -9.28 19.35
C GLY A 50 -3.11 -8.68 20.68
N TYR A 51 -3.30 -9.37 21.79
CA TYR A 51 -2.75 -8.91 23.06
C TYR A 51 -1.23 -8.98 23.11
N ARG A 52 -0.61 -10.02 22.53
CA ARG A 52 0.87 -10.06 22.40
C ARG A 52 1.41 -8.92 21.54
N GLN A 53 0.71 -8.57 20.46
CA GLN A 53 1.07 -7.42 19.61
C GLN A 53 1.02 -6.11 20.40
N ARG A 54 -0.02 -5.91 21.24
CA ARG A 54 -0.14 -4.75 22.13
C ARG A 54 0.97 -4.70 23.19
N VAL A 55 1.40 -5.85 23.71
CA VAL A 55 2.55 -5.92 24.63
C VAL A 55 3.83 -5.47 23.91
N GLY A 56 4.05 -5.88 22.66
CA GLY A 56 5.15 -5.41 21.82
C GLY A 56 5.11 -3.90 21.59
N LEU A 57 3.92 -3.36 21.27
CA LEU A 57 3.72 -1.91 21.15
C LEU A 57 3.99 -1.18 22.48
N ALA A 58 3.52 -1.72 23.62
CA ALA A 58 3.81 -1.18 24.93
C ALA A 58 5.32 -1.06 25.18
N GLN A 59 6.07 -2.13 24.87
CA GLN A 59 7.52 -2.13 24.97
C GLN A 59 8.16 -1.10 24.02
N ALA A 60 7.64 -0.94 22.80
CA ALA A 60 8.18 0.01 21.85
C ALA A 60 8.06 1.46 22.32
N ILE A 61 6.89 1.87 22.84
CA ILE A 61 6.61 3.23 23.33
C ILE A 61 7.17 3.53 24.71
N LEU A 62 7.55 2.52 25.47
CA LEU A 62 8.11 2.68 26.82
C LEU A 62 9.39 3.53 26.76
N GLY A 63 9.42 4.61 27.53
CA GLY A 63 10.49 5.60 27.49
C GLY A 63 10.24 6.75 26.53
N TYR A 64 9.11 6.79 25.87
CA TYR A 64 8.66 7.83 24.92
C TYR A 64 9.73 8.19 23.88
N PRO A 65 10.20 7.22 23.07
CA PRO A 65 11.23 7.49 22.07
C PRO A 65 10.69 8.41 20.97
N ASP A 66 11.55 9.24 20.38
CA ASP A 66 11.17 10.10 19.26
C ASP A 66 10.75 9.29 18.02
N VAL A 67 11.36 8.13 17.81
CA VAL A 67 11.11 7.22 16.68
C VAL A 67 10.68 5.84 17.17
N ILE A 68 9.59 5.35 16.61
CA ILE A 68 9.04 4.01 16.84
C ILE A 68 9.08 3.24 15.53
N ILE A 69 9.65 2.02 15.55
CA ILE A 69 9.70 1.13 14.38
C ILE A 69 8.80 -0.06 14.66
N LEU A 70 7.85 -0.31 13.75
CA LEU A 70 6.88 -1.38 13.83
C LEU A 70 7.00 -2.26 12.58
N ASP A 71 7.34 -3.52 12.78
CA ASP A 71 7.42 -4.50 11.71
C ASP A 71 6.14 -5.33 11.67
N GLU A 72 5.40 -5.24 10.56
CA GLU A 72 4.14 -5.95 10.29
C GLU A 72 3.15 -5.92 11.48
N PRO A 73 2.74 -4.73 11.98
CA PRO A 73 2.02 -4.61 13.25
C PRO A 73 0.60 -5.20 13.25
N THR A 74 0.05 -5.52 12.09
CA THR A 74 -1.33 -6.00 11.92
C THR A 74 -1.44 -7.44 11.46
N VAL A 75 -0.32 -8.07 11.12
CA VAL A 75 -0.30 -9.43 10.55
C VAL A 75 -0.94 -10.48 11.47
N GLY A 76 -1.96 -11.18 10.91
CA GLY A 76 -2.68 -12.28 11.56
C GLY A 76 -3.55 -11.84 12.73
N LEU A 77 -3.99 -10.59 12.72
CA LEU A 77 -5.05 -10.08 13.55
C LEU A 77 -6.41 -10.20 12.84
N ASP A 78 -7.49 -10.28 13.61
CA ASP A 78 -8.83 -10.17 13.04
C ASP A 78 -9.17 -8.72 12.64
N PRO A 79 -10.20 -8.49 11.79
CA PRO A 79 -10.53 -7.16 11.28
C PRO A 79 -10.79 -6.11 12.37
N LYS A 80 -11.38 -6.50 13.49
CA LYS A 80 -11.64 -5.59 14.61
C LYS A 80 -10.33 -5.16 15.28
N GLN A 81 -9.44 -6.10 15.52
CA GLN A 81 -8.11 -5.83 16.10
C GLN A 81 -7.25 -4.97 15.17
N ILE A 82 -7.34 -5.18 13.84
CA ILE A 82 -6.64 -4.34 12.85
C ILE A 82 -7.07 -2.88 12.99
N ILE A 83 -8.38 -2.60 13.06
CA ILE A 83 -8.90 -1.24 13.24
C ILE A 83 -8.36 -0.63 14.54
N GLU A 84 -8.38 -1.37 15.64
CA GLU A 84 -7.89 -0.89 16.93
C GLU A 84 -6.38 -0.59 16.94
N ILE A 85 -5.57 -1.42 16.27
CA ILE A 85 -4.12 -1.16 16.12
C ILE A 85 -3.85 0.04 15.22
N ARG A 86 -4.60 0.20 14.12
CA ARG A 86 -4.51 1.40 13.27
C ARG A 86 -4.80 2.68 14.04
N ASP A 87 -5.87 2.69 14.84
CA ASP A 87 -6.22 3.84 15.67
C ASP A 87 -5.14 4.15 16.71
N LEU A 88 -4.56 3.11 17.30
CA LEU A 88 -3.43 3.25 18.21
C LEU A 88 -2.22 3.88 17.51
N ILE A 89 -1.83 3.40 16.33
CA ILE A 89 -0.72 3.95 15.54
C ILE A 89 -1.01 5.42 15.17
N LYS A 90 -2.24 5.75 14.73
CA LYS A 90 -2.67 7.13 14.47
C LYS A 90 -2.55 8.06 15.69
N ASN A 91 -2.75 7.53 16.88
CA ASN A 91 -2.56 8.30 18.10
C ASN A 91 -1.07 8.46 18.45
N LEU A 92 -0.26 7.43 18.25
CA LEU A 92 1.18 7.47 18.50
C LEU A 92 1.88 8.49 17.59
N LYS A 93 1.51 8.57 16.31
CA LYS A 93 2.12 9.51 15.36
C LYS A 93 1.93 10.99 15.71
N LYS A 94 1.01 11.34 16.63
CA LYS A 94 0.86 12.71 17.13
C LYS A 94 2.04 13.17 17.99
N LYS A 95 2.78 12.23 18.59
CA LYS A 95 3.87 12.50 19.52
C LYS A 95 5.20 11.86 19.09
N HIS A 96 5.17 10.94 18.15
CA HIS A 96 6.32 10.14 17.73
C HIS A 96 6.40 10.09 16.19
N THR A 97 7.59 9.98 15.65
CA THR A 97 7.78 9.51 14.28
C THR A 97 7.61 8.00 14.26
N VAL A 98 6.60 7.52 13.53
CA VAL A 98 6.34 6.07 13.42
C VAL A 98 6.74 5.58 12.04
N ILE A 99 7.67 4.63 11.99
CA ILE A 99 8.05 3.89 10.79
C ILE A 99 7.40 2.52 10.89
N LEU A 100 6.62 2.14 9.90
CA LEU A 100 6.03 0.80 9.87
C LEU A 100 6.33 0.09 8.55
N SER A 101 6.60 -1.21 8.60
CA SER A 101 6.58 -2.07 7.43
C SER A 101 5.22 -2.75 7.32
N SER A 102 4.72 -2.94 6.11
CA SER A 102 3.56 -3.77 5.81
C SER A 102 3.57 -4.21 4.35
N HIS A 103 3.06 -5.42 4.10
CA HIS A 103 2.76 -5.89 2.75
C HIS A 103 1.29 -5.67 2.37
N ILE A 104 0.47 -5.13 3.30
CA ILE A 104 -0.95 -4.83 3.08
C ILE A 104 -1.07 -3.34 2.75
N LEU A 105 -1.11 -3.01 1.48
CA LEU A 105 -1.02 -1.62 0.99
C LEU A 105 -2.23 -0.77 1.36
N SER A 106 -3.42 -1.37 1.46
CA SER A 106 -4.63 -0.69 1.97
C SER A 106 -4.49 -0.26 3.44
N GLU A 107 -3.71 -0.98 4.24
CA GLU A 107 -3.39 -0.55 5.61
C GLU A 107 -2.41 0.60 5.63
N VAL A 108 -1.39 0.55 4.77
CA VAL A 108 -0.42 1.64 4.59
C VAL A 108 -1.15 2.93 4.21
N SER A 109 -2.03 2.90 3.19
CA SER A 109 -2.84 4.05 2.77
C SER A 109 -3.71 4.62 3.90
N ALA A 110 -4.21 3.76 4.79
CA ALA A 110 -5.10 4.19 5.87
C ALA A 110 -4.40 4.86 7.05
N VAL A 111 -3.06 4.65 7.22
CA VAL A 111 -2.33 5.04 8.43
C VAL A 111 -1.16 5.98 8.14
N CYS A 112 -0.46 5.79 7.01
CA CYS A 112 0.77 6.50 6.70
C CYS A 112 0.51 7.86 6.06
N ASP A 113 1.32 8.85 6.43
CA ASP A 113 1.35 10.16 5.77
C ASP A 113 2.30 10.17 4.57
N TYR A 114 3.29 9.25 4.58
CA TYR A 114 4.33 9.12 3.57
C TYR A 114 4.70 7.65 3.36
N VAL A 115 4.95 7.26 2.14
CA VAL A 115 5.22 5.87 1.75
C VAL A 115 6.54 5.77 1.01
N LEU A 116 7.32 4.76 1.35
CA LEU A 116 8.54 4.37 0.67
C LEU A 116 8.32 2.98 0.06
N ILE A 117 8.38 2.85 -1.26
CA ILE A 117 8.26 1.56 -1.95
C ILE A 117 9.65 1.05 -2.27
N ILE A 118 9.98 -0.13 -1.74
CA ILE A 118 11.28 -0.79 -1.93
C ILE A 118 11.06 -2.06 -2.75
N SER A 119 11.79 -2.18 -3.86
CA SER A 119 11.81 -3.37 -4.71
C SER A 119 13.25 -3.78 -5.01
N HIS A 120 13.57 -5.07 -4.88
CA HIS A 120 14.93 -5.62 -5.12
C HIS A 120 16.04 -4.84 -4.40
N GLY A 121 15.77 -4.39 -3.15
CA GLY A 121 16.73 -3.63 -2.35
C GLY A 121 16.96 -2.18 -2.80
N ARG A 122 16.13 -1.65 -3.70
CA ARG A 122 16.18 -0.27 -4.19
C ARG A 122 14.89 0.47 -3.85
N LEU A 123 15.02 1.76 -3.52
CA LEU A 123 13.87 2.66 -3.38
C LEU A 123 13.35 2.99 -4.78
N VAL A 124 12.13 2.54 -5.09
CA VAL A 124 11.51 2.72 -6.42
C VAL A 124 10.52 3.89 -6.45
N ALA A 125 9.89 4.19 -5.31
CA ALA A 125 9.02 5.36 -5.17
C ALA A 125 9.02 5.88 -3.73
N SER A 126 8.74 7.18 -3.57
CA SER A 126 8.76 7.86 -2.27
C SER A 126 7.90 9.11 -2.34
N ASP A 127 6.66 9.05 -1.80
CA ASP A 127 5.73 10.18 -1.75
C ASP A 127 4.55 9.89 -0.79
N THR A 128 3.61 10.83 -0.70
CA THR A 128 2.33 10.60 -0.01
C THR A 128 1.49 9.56 -0.76
N PRO A 129 0.60 8.80 -0.08
CA PRO A 129 -0.30 7.85 -0.74
C PRO A 129 -1.12 8.48 -1.88
N ASP A 130 -1.62 9.70 -1.66
CA ASP A 130 -2.41 10.43 -2.68
C ASP A 130 -1.58 10.82 -3.90
N ASN A 131 -0.32 11.24 -3.73
CA ASN A 131 0.56 11.58 -4.84
C ASN A 131 0.99 10.34 -5.62
N LEU A 132 1.33 9.25 -4.92
CA LEU A 132 1.62 7.96 -5.56
C LEU A 132 0.44 7.49 -6.40
N SER A 133 -0.80 7.59 -5.87
CA SER A 133 -2.02 7.26 -6.62
C SER A 133 -2.21 8.13 -7.86
N LYS A 134 -1.81 9.41 -7.83
CA LYS A 134 -1.85 10.29 -9.00
C LYS A 134 -0.76 9.97 -10.02
N LEU A 135 0.46 9.64 -9.57
CA LEU A 135 1.58 9.28 -10.45
C LEU A 135 1.30 8.03 -11.28
N ALA A 136 0.71 7.01 -10.68
CA ALA A 136 0.30 5.81 -11.41
C ALA A 136 -0.99 6.03 -12.19
N ALA A 137 -1.85 6.94 -11.72
CA ALA A 137 -3.10 7.22 -12.41
C ALA A 137 -2.89 7.85 -13.78
N GLY A 138 -1.71 8.41 -14.17
CA GLY A 138 -1.46 8.99 -15.52
C GLY A 138 -2.74 9.40 -16.31
N SER A 139 -3.89 8.98 -15.77
CA SER A 139 -5.26 9.12 -16.27
C SER A 139 -6.24 8.98 -15.10
N ASN A 140 -7.26 9.82 -15.03
CA ASN A 140 -8.42 9.59 -14.17
C ASN A 140 -9.19 8.36 -14.70
N ASN A 141 -9.28 7.30 -13.92
CA ASN A 141 -10.04 6.12 -14.29
C ASN A 141 -11.50 6.29 -13.85
N LEU A 142 -12.42 6.10 -14.79
CA LEU A 142 -13.85 6.12 -14.55
C LEU A 142 -14.42 4.74 -14.81
N SER A 143 -15.07 4.16 -13.81
CA SER A 143 -15.80 2.89 -13.93
C SER A 143 -17.28 3.15 -14.02
N LEU A 144 -17.94 2.51 -14.98
CA LEU A 144 -19.37 2.64 -15.25
C LEU A 144 -20.02 1.26 -15.33
N ILE A 145 -21.28 1.17 -14.92
CA ILE A 145 -22.17 0.06 -15.32
C ILE A 145 -23.28 0.66 -16.16
N VAL A 146 -23.34 0.22 -17.43
CA VAL A 146 -24.25 0.78 -18.45
C VAL A 146 -25.07 -0.35 -19.06
N LYS A 147 -26.40 -0.14 -19.20
CA LYS A 147 -27.28 -1.02 -19.98
C LYS A 147 -27.29 -0.60 -21.42
N GLY A 148 -27.20 -1.58 -22.34
CA GLY A 148 -27.31 -1.34 -23.77
C GLY A 148 -26.51 -2.33 -24.59
N GLU A 149 -26.28 -2.00 -25.85
CA GLU A 149 -25.47 -2.80 -26.75
C GLU A 149 -23.99 -2.46 -26.57
N LYS A 150 -23.15 -3.48 -26.42
CA LYS A 150 -21.73 -3.36 -26.10
C LYS A 150 -20.96 -2.46 -27.08
N GLU A 151 -21.11 -2.72 -28.38
CA GLU A 151 -20.35 -2.01 -29.38
C GLU A 151 -20.77 -0.54 -29.53
N SER A 152 -22.08 -0.28 -29.40
CA SER A 152 -22.62 1.08 -29.43
C SER A 152 -22.14 1.90 -28.23
N ILE A 153 -22.14 1.31 -27.01
CA ILE A 153 -21.61 1.95 -25.81
C ILE A 153 -20.12 2.29 -26.01
N ARG A 154 -19.33 1.33 -26.51
CA ARG A 154 -17.91 1.53 -26.77
C ARG A 154 -17.66 2.66 -27.76
N GLN A 155 -18.42 2.67 -28.87
CA GLN A 155 -18.31 3.71 -29.92
C GLN A 155 -18.63 5.10 -29.36
N LEU A 156 -19.77 5.26 -28.67
CA LEU A 156 -20.18 6.53 -28.08
C LEU A 156 -19.17 7.09 -27.08
N LEU A 157 -18.59 6.23 -26.25
CA LEU A 157 -17.59 6.63 -25.29
C LEU A 157 -16.25 6.97 -25.94
N SER A 158 -15.91 6.37 -27.08
CA SER A 158 -14.70 6.69 -27.85
C SER A 158 -14.73 8.06 -28.51
N GLU A 159 -15.91 8.64 -28.69
CA GLU A 159 -16.09 9.98 -29.26
C GLU A 159 -15.90 11.11 -28.24
N ILE A 160 -15.79 10.77 -26.92
CA ILE A 160 -15.63 11.76 -25.87
C ILE A 160 -14.17 12.24 -25.83
N PRO A 161 -13.93 13.56 -25.93
CA PRO A 161 -12.58 14.12 -25.87
C PRO A 161 -11.89 13.77 -24.55
N GLY A 162 -10.60 13.39 -24.63
CA GLY A 162 -9.81 13.06 -23.46
C GLY A 162 -9.86 11.57 -23.02
N VAL A 163 -10.70 10.74 -23.66
CA VAL A 163 -10.70 9.28 -23.42
C VAL A 163 -9.51 8.64 -24.13
N LYS A 164 -8.65 7.94 -23.39
CA LYS A 164 -7.47 7.21 -23.91
C LYS A 164 -7.77 5.75 -24.19
N THR A 165 -8.35 5.07 -23.20
CA THR A 165 -8.64 3.64 -23.31
C THR A 165 -10.03 3.32 -22.81
N ILE A 166 -10.65 2.32 -23.43
CA ILE A 166 -11.98 1.82 -23.09
C ILE A 166 -11.92 0.31 -22.98
N THR A 167 -12.24 -0.21 -21.81
CA THR A 167 -12.37 -1.65 -21.60
C THR A 167 -13.83 -1.97 -21.24
N VAL A 168 -14.46 -2.90 -21.96
CA VAL A 168 -15.86 -3.29 -21.75
C VAL A 168 -15.95 -4.77 -21.43
N ASN A 169 -16.37 -5.09 -20.20
CA ASN A 169 -16.53 -6.44 -19.69
C ASN A 169 -17.99 -6.69 -19.29
N SER A 170 -18.40 -7.97 -19.19
CA SER A 170 -19.71 -8.32 -18.64
C SER A 170 -19.75 -7.97 -17.13
N ALA A 171 -20.84 -7.38 -16.67
CA ALA A 171 -21.07 -7.18 -15.23
C ALA A 171 -21.63 -8.47 -14.63
N GLU A 172 -20.91 -9.12 -13.72
CA GLU A 172 -21.20 -10.50 -13.25
C GLU A 172 -22.58 -10.69 -12.60
N ASN A 173 -23.18 -9.64 -12.02
CA ASN A 173 -24.48 -9.74 -11.31
C ASN A 173 -25.54 -8.77 -11.85
N GLU A 174 -25.28 -8.04 -12.92
CA GLU A 174 -26.19 -7.02 -13.43
C GLU A 174 -26.43 -7.17 -14.93
N LYS A 175 -27.67 -6.83 -15.37
CA LYS A 175 -27.99 -6.79 -16.81
C LYS A 175 -27.37 -5.56 -17.45
N GLY A 176 -26.02 -5.55 -17.65
CA GLY A 176 -25.28 -4.42 -18.20
C GLY A 176 -23.82 -4.73 -18.47
N TRP A 177 -23.11 -3.72 -18.93
CA TRP A 177 -21.69 -3.80 -19.22
C TRP A 177 -20.91 -2.95 -18.21
N ARG A 178 -19.89 -3.53 -17.62
CA ARG A 178 -18.89 -2.78 -16.83
C ARG A 178 -17.87 -2.18 -17.79
N VAL A 179 -17.82 -0.87 -17.82
CA VAL A 179 -16.92 -0.10 -18.68
C VAL A 179 -15.90 0.61 -17.81
N LYS A 180 -14.64 0.42 -18.12
CA LYS A 180 -13.54 1.20 -17.54
C LYS A 180 -13.00 2.13 -18.61
N LEU A 181 -12.95 3.42 -18.27
CA LEU A 181 -12.40 4.49 -19.09
C LEU A 181 -11.12 5.01 -18.42
N SER A 182 -10.08 5.22 -19.19
CA SER A 182 -8.94 6.00 -18.76
C SER A 182 -8.85 7.29 -19.55
N THR A 183 -8.57 8.42 -18.86
CA THR A 183 -8.55 9.75 -19.45
C THR A 183 -7.18 10.38 -19.39
N GLU A 184 -6.98 11.50 -20.07
CA GLU A 184 -5.81 12.36 -19.87
C GLU A 184 -5.79 12.97 -18.46
N GLU A 185 -4.57 13.33 -17.99
CA GLU A 185 -4.41 13.97 -16.69
C GLU A 185 -5.30 15.20 -16.55
N SER A 186 -5.97 15.30 -15.41
CA SER A 186 -6.81 16.45 -15.01
C SER A 186 -8.12 16.66 -15.80
N THR A 187 -8.52 15.74 -16.68
CA THR A 187 -9.79 15.89 -17.43
C THR A 187 -10.90 15.13 -16.70
N ASP A 188 -11.91 15.86 -16.22
CA ASP A 188 -13.14 15.28 -15.66
C ASP A 188 -14.18 15.14 -16.76
N ILE A 189 -14.41 13.91 -17.20
CA ILE A 189 -15.34 13.58 -18.31
C ILE A 189 -16.70 13.07 -17.81
N ARG A 190 -16.96 13.11 -16.49
CA ARG A 190 -18.18 12.51 -15.91
C ARG A 190 -19.45 13.12 -16.47
N GLU A 191 -19.44 14.43 -16.65
CA GLU A 191 -20.60 15.17 -17.17
C GLU A 191 -20.84 14.83 -18.66
N GLU A 192 -19.80 14.80 -19.47
CA GLU A 192 -19.87 14.45 -20.89
C GLU A 192 -20.35 13.00 -21.08
N VAL A 193 -19.82 12.06 -20.28
CA VAL A 193 -20.25 10.67 -20.29
C VAL A 193 -21.73 10.56 -19.93
N PHE A 194 -22.17 11.29 -18.88
CA PHE A 194 -23.57 11.26 -18.48
C PHE A 194 -24.51 11.73 -19.59
N TYR A 195 -24.25 12.89 -20.19
CA TYR A 195 -25.11 13.41 -21.26
C TYR A 195 -25.05 12.55 -22.49
N LYS A 196 -23.88 12.10 -22.93
CA LYS A 196 -23.72 11.23 -24.10
C LYS A 196 -24.52 9.93 -23.98
N MET A 197 -24.51 9.30 -22.81
CA MET A 197 -25.29 8.08 -22.56
C MET A 197 -26.79 8.37 -22.45
N ALA A 198 -27.17 9.46 -21.79
CA ALA A 198 -28.57 9.86 -21.64
C ALA A 198 -29.25 10.20 -23.02
N GLU A 199 -28.57 10.96 -23.87
CA GLU A 199 -29.07 11.31 -25.23
C GLU A 199 -29.28 10.09 -26.08
N ASN A 200 -28.49 9.03 -25.90
CA ASN A 200 -28.59 7.79 -26.64
C ASN A 200 -29.45 6.72 -25.96
N HIS A 201 -30.14 7.07 -24.85
CA HIS A 201 -31.02 6.20 -24.10
C HIS A 201 -30.32 4.98 -23.47
N TYR A 202 -29.02 5.10 -23.12
CA TYR A 202 -28.26 4.08 -22.39
C TYR A 202 -28.19 4.40 -20.89
N PRO A 203 -29.01 3.74 -20.04
CA PRO A 203 -29.04 4.00 -18.61
C PRO A 203 -27.73 3.66 -17.95
N ILE A 204 -27.14 4.62 -17.22
CA ILE A 204 -26.01 4.40 -16.34
C ILE A 204 -26.56 3.92 -15.00
N LEU A 205 -26.16 2.72 -14.56
CA LEU A 205 -26.57 2.12 -13.28
C LEU A 205 -25.62 2.49 -12.15
N GLU A 206 -24.34 2.64 -12.48
CA GLU A 206 -23.27 3.02 -11.57
C GLU A 206 -22.26 3.89 -12.30
N MET A 207 -21.72 4.90 -11.61
CA MET A 207 -20.61 5.72 -12.09
C MET A 207 -19.69 6.02 -10.91
N GLN A 208 -18.45 5.54 -10.98
CA GLN A 208 -17.47 5.70 -9.93
C GLN A 208 -16.12 6.12 -10.50
N SER A 209 -15.51 7.14 -9.92
CA SER A 209 -14.11 7.46 -10.20
C SER A 209 -13.21 6.47 -9.45
N GLU A 210 -12.47 5.66 -10.17
CA GLU A 210 -11.51 4.72 -9.59
C GLU A 210 -10.19 5.46 -9.36
N LYS A 211 -9.79 5.57 -8.10
CA LYS A 211 -8.40 5.92 -7.76
C LYS A 211 -7.56 4.66 -7.94
N VAL A 212 -6.43 4.80 -8.62
CA VAL A 212 -5.45 3.70 -8.70
C VAL A 212 -5.02 3.35 -7.28
N SER A 213 -5.13 2.08 -6.92
CA SER A 213 -4.74 1.59 -5.60
C SER A 213 -3.22 1.53 -5.46
N LEU A 214 -2.71 1.59 -4.23
CA LEU A 214 -1.27 1.37 -4.00
C LEU A 214 -0.81 -0.01 -4.45
N GLU A 215 -1.73 -1.01 -4.49
CA GLU A 215 -1.47 -2.35 -5.01
C GLU A 215 -1.14 -2.33 -6.50
N GLU A 216 -1.93 -1.62 -7.30
CA GLU A 216 -1.70 -1.47 -8.74
C GLU A 216 -0.39 -0.71 -9.01
N ILE A 217 -0.13 0.36 -8.25
CA ILE A 217 1.12 1.12 -8.32
C ILE A 217 2.32 0.24 -8.01
N PHE A 218 2.22 -0.54 -6.94
CA PHE A 218 3.29 -1.44 -6.55
C PHE A 218 3.60 -2.46 -7.65
N LEU A 219 2.57 -3.07 -8.24
CA LEU A 219 2.74 -4.01 -9.36
C LEU A 219 3.38 -3.33 -10.58
N GLU A 220 2.89 -2.17 -10.98
CA GLU A 220 3.45 -1.43 -12.12
C GLU A 220 4.93 -1.06 -11.92
N LEU A 221 5.29 -0.59 -10.73
CA LEU A 221 6.67 -0.22 -10.38
C LEU A 221 7.61 -1.42 -10.21
N THR A 222 7.06 -2.59 -9.85
CA THR A 222 7.87 -3.79 -9.65
C THR A 222 8.00 -4.63 -10.91
N ASP A 223 6.95 -4.73 -11.75
CA ASP A 223 6.94 -5.48 -13.02
C ASP A 223 7.65 -4.72 -14.14
N GLY A 224 7.52 -3.39 -14.19
CA GLY A 224 8.21 -2.53 -15.19
C GLY A 224 9.74 -2.52 -15.11
N GLY A 225 10.32 -3.15 -14.09
CA GLY A 225 11.78 -3.30 -13.92
C GLY A 225 12.41 -4.45 -14.72
N ASN A 226 11.61 -5.39 -15.24
CA ASN A 226 12.14 -6.58 -15.93
C ASN A 226 12.31 -6.42 -17.46
N ASP A 227 11.65 -5.46 -18.11
CA ASP A 227 11.70 -5.35 -19.57
C ASP A 227 12.82 -4.44 -20.13
N LYS A 228 13.71 -3.89 -19.27
CA LYS A 228 14.78 -2.98 -19.75
C LYS A 228 16.20 -3.50 -19.57
N LYS A 229 16.47 -4.79 -19.39
CA LYS A 229 17.82 -5.29 -19.14
C LYS A 229 18.37 -6.38 -20.06
N ASP A 230 17.77 -6.67 -21.21
CA ASP A 230 18.32 -7.72 -22.11
C ASP A 230 18.72 -7.29 -23.52
N ASP A 231 18.77 -5.98 -23.86
CA ASP A 231 19.13 -5.57 -25.24
C ASP A 231 20.44 -4.77 -25.38
N SER A 232 21.30 -4.73 -24.35
CA SER A 232 22.60 -4.01 -24.44
C SER A 232 23.85 -4.86 -24.25
N SER A 233 23.73 -6.20 -24.12
CA SER A 233 24.90 -7.08 -23.84
C SER A 233 25.30 -7.98 -25.02
N GLN A 234 24.63 -7.94 -26.19
CA GLN A 234 24.97 -8.81 -27.33
C GLN A 234 25.56 -8.09 -28.57
N LYS A 235 26.08 -6.88 -28.42
CA LYS A 235 26.71 -6.15 -29.55
C LYS A 235 28.18 -5.79 -29.33
N LYS A 236 28.94 -6.50 -28.51
CA LYS A 236 30.40 -6.23 -28.34
C LYS A 236 31.32 -7.44 -28.37
N GLU A 237 30.89 -8.61 -28.88
CA GLU A 237 31.78 -9.76 -29.06
C GLU A 237 31.74 -10.37 -30.48
N ASN A 238 31.79 -9.54 -31.52
CA ASN A 238 32.03 -10.04 -32.89
C ASN A 238 32.77 -9.00 -33.71
N LYS A 239 34.00 -8.61 -33.26
CA LYS A 239 34.95 -7.89 -34.08
C LYS A 239 36.36 -7.99 -33.50
N THR A 240 36.96 -9.17 -33.44
CA THR A 240 38.42 -9.37 -33.37
C THR A 240 38.70 -10.88 -33.51
N GLU A 241 38.51 -11.44 -34.69
CA GLU A 241 39.16 -12.67 -35.13
C GLU A 241 39.03 -12.70 -36.66
N ASN A 242 39.96 -12.03 -37.32
CA ASN A 242 40.37 -12.28 -38.72
C ASN A 242 41.55 -11.34 -39.03
N HIS A 243 42.74 -11.81 -38.74
CA HIS A 243 43.99 -11.55 -39.50
C HIS A 243 45.12 -12.22 -38.73
N GLU A 244 45.57 -13.30 -39.32
CA GLU A 244 46.96 -13.69 -39.50
C GLU A 244 47.12 -15.20 -39.63
N GLU A 245 46.91 -15.69 -40.82
CA GLU A 245 47.58 -16.86 -41.34
C GLU A 245 48.07 -16.50 -42.75
N VAL A 246 49.37 -16.22 -42.88
CA VAL A 246 50.11 -16.51 -44.08
C VAL A 246 51.62 -16.44 -43.74
N GLY A 247 52.28 -17.58 -43.94
CA GLY A 247 53.66 -17.52 -44.51
C GLY A 247 54.78 -17.97 -43.62
N GLY A 248 55.35 -19.09 -44.02
CA GLY A 248 56.79 -19.18 -44.16
C GLY A 248 57.48 -20.36 -43.49
N GLU A 249 57.61 -21.37 -44.32
CA GLU A 249 58.72 -22.32 -44.41
C GLU A 249 60.07 -21.91 -43.82
N GLN A 250 60.71 -22.68 -43.03
CA GLN A 250 61.92 -23.52 -43.24
C GLN A 250 62.26 -24.26 -41.96
#